data_49eb14da3733abf370a1b24136604544
#
_entry.id   49eb14da3733abf370a1b24136604544
#
_cell.length_a   1.000
_cell.length_b   1.000
_cell.length_c   1.000
_cell.angle_alpha   90.00
_cell.angle_beta   90.00
_cell.angle_gamma   90.00
#
_symmetry.space_group_name_H-M   'P 1'
#
loop_
_entity.id
_entity.type
_entity.pdbx_description
1 polymer ?
#
loop_
_entity_poly.entity_id
_entity_poly.type
_entity_poly.pdbx_seq_one_letter_code
_entity_poly.pdbx_strand_id
1 'polypeptide(L)'
;MSTVVQFWDYIDGVCVINLDHRTDRWQELCKQLTHVPAGKIHRISATWGKMLPDYKQGPYFAGCTEEESLFWAGRAGCLLSHRRCVQYAKDHQWERVLILEDDAVFHDSLSGDIGQMLVEVMQEQSYWQMFFLGSTPYYPLASPVKQINTPHGEVTAARIMGPLCAHCYIVHASAYDDMLNDLPTEENVWEWQATHLSYDSWIANEFGRVAKRTILGCYPNLCSQGLYYSDIEHHEIQHGIGALGQDSWPVTFVDAATFAKIFHSPRFLLKKWMKLAAHAALGWYYRWCGYRKFTVSIESAGYWGALKAALAALKKR
;
A
#
# COMPACT_ATOMS: atom_id res chain seq x y z
N MET A 1 -0.63 37.37 10.45
CA MET A 1 -0.85 36.63 9.22
C MET A 1 -0.14 35.30 9.40
N SER A 2 -0.83 34.17 9.49
CA SER A 2 -0.18 32.86 9.53
C SER A 2 0.48 32.62 8.17
N THR A 3 1.76 32.32 8.16
CA THR A 3 2.49 31.95 6.94
C THR A 3 1.84 30.67 6.40
N VAL A 4 1.38 30.72 5.16
CA VAL A 4 0.84 29.53 4.47
C VAL A 4 2.00 28.55 4.30
N VAL A 5 1.91 27.37 4.92
CA VAL A 5 2.93 26.33 4.81
C VAL A 5 2.69 25.59 3.50
N GLN A 6 3.69 25.54 2.65
CA GLN A 6 3.61 24.80 1.40
C GLN A 6 3.70 23.28 1.67
N PHE A 7 3.04 22.48 0.84
CA PHE A 7 3.03 21.01 1.00
C PHE A 7 4.43 20.41 1.06
N TRP A 8 5.31 20.83 0.14
CA TRP A 8 6.68 20.29 0.08
C TRP A 8 7.58 20.77 1.23
N ASP A 9 7.23 21.87 1.89
CA ASP A 9 7.90 22.29 3.12
C ASP A 9 7.40 21.50 4.32
N TYR A 10 6.14 21.08 4.29
CA TYR A 10 5.50 20.32 5.37
C TYR A 10 5.91 18.84 5.40
N ILE A 11 6.26 18.24 4.27
CA ILE A 11 6.82 16.88 4.19
C ILE A 11 8.32 16.92 4.53
N ASP A 12 8.77 16.08 5.45
CA ASP A 12 10.16 16.08 5.91
C ASP A 12 11.10 15.43 4.90
N GLY A 13 10.65 14.35 4.23
CA GLY A 13 11.40 13.68 3.18
C GLY A 13 10.53 12.91 2.22
N VAL A 14 11.07 12.62 1.05
CA VAL A 14 10.46 11.83 -0.03
C VAL A 14 11.35 10.62 -0.29
N CYS A 15 10.89 9.44 0.09
CA CYS A 15 11.54 8.16 -0.23
C CYS A 15 11.02 7.63 -1.55
N VAL A 16 11.88 7.45 -2.53
CA VAL A 16 11.54 6.85 -3.82
C VAL A 16 12.13 5.44 -3.89
N ILE A 17 11.26 4.45 -3.92
CA ILE A 17 11.63 3.05 -4.10
C ILE A 17 11.95 2.82 -5.57
N ASN A 18 13.17 2.40 -5.87
CA ASN A 18 13.58 2.12 -7.25
C ASN A 18 14.64 1.01 -7.29
N LEU A 19 14.45 0.03 -8.17
CA LEU A 19 15.45 -0.99 -8.44
C LEU A 19 16.68 -0.37 -9.09
N ASP A 20 17.89 -0.72 -8.66
CA ASP A 20 19.12 -0.06 -9.10
C ASP A 20 19.35 -0.12 -10.61
N HIS A 21 18.90 -1.19 -11.25
CA HIS A 21 19.00 -1.34 -12.70
C HIS A 21 17.89 -0.62 -13.48
N ARG A 22 16.82 -0.12 -12.81
CA ARG A 22 15.72 0.62 -13.44
C ARG A 22 16.03 2.13 -13.45
N THR A 23 17.14 2.49 -14.04
CA THR A 23 17.55 3.90 -14.20
C THR A 23 16.62 4.68 -15.11
N ASP A 24 15.94 4.01 -16.03
CA ASP A 24 14.89 4.55 -16.90
C ASP A 24 13.74 5.15 -16.08
N ARG A 25 13.17 4.36 -15.16
CA ARG A 25 12.08 4.80 -14.28
C ARG A 25 12.51 5.90 -13.32
N TRP A 26 13.71 5.76 -12.75
CA TRP A 26 14.27 6.82 -11.89
C TRP A 26 14.33 8.17 -12.61
N GLN A 27 14.85 8.18 -13.84
CA GLN A 27 14.96 9.40 -14.64
C GLN A 27 13.60 9.98 -15.00
N GLU A 28 12.62 9.14 -15.30
CA GLU A 28 11.27 9.58 -15.64
C GLU A 28 10.56 10.20 -14.44
N LEU A 29 10.62 9.56 -13.27
CA LEU A 29 10.05 10.10 -12.05
C LEU A 29 10.73 11.42 -11.62
N CYS A 30 12.05 11.52 -11.74
CA CYS A 30 12.78 12.75 -11.43
C CYS A 30 12.28 13.96 -12.23
N LYS A 31 11.81 13.78 -13.48
CA LYS A 31 11.22 14.88 -14.26
C LYS A 31 9.95 15.42 -13.63
N GLN A 32 9.18 14.59 -12.94
CA GLN A 32 7.95 14.99 -12.26
C GLN A 32 8.25 15.66 -10.91
N LEU A 33 9.40 15.35 -10.28
CA LEU A 33 9.77 15.85 -8.96
C LEU A 33 10.60 17.15 -8.99
N THR A 34 10.66 17.84 -10.11
CA THR A 34 11.47 19.06 -10.28
C THR A 34 11.08 20.22 -9.34
N HIS A 35 9.85 20.22 -8.88
CA HIS A 35 9.30 21.21 -7.92
C HIS A 35 9.54 20.82 -6.45
N VAL A 36 10.00 19.59 -6.19
CA VAL A 36 10.36 19.12 -4.84
C VAL A 36 11.77 19.60 -4.50
N PRO A 37 12.03 20.18 -3.32
CA PRO A 37 13.38 20.54 -2.91
C PRO A 37 14.33 19.35 -3.00
N ALA A 38 15.40 19.46 -3.78
CA ALA A 38 16.30 18.34 -4.08
C ALA A 38 16.85 17.62 -2.84
N GLY A 39 17.10 18.36 -1.76
CA GLY A 39 17.56 17.80 -0.49
C GLY A 39 16.53 16.92 0.24
N LYS A 40 15.28 16.90 -0.21
CA LYS A 40 14.21 16.05 0.36
C LYS A 40 14.00 14.74 -0.40
N ILE A 41 14.57 14.59 -1.60
CA ILE A 41 14.39 13.40 -2.43
C ILE A 41 15.48 12.39 -2.09
N HIS A 42 15.08 11.22 -1.60
CA HIS A 42 15.96 10.13 -1.22
C HIS A 42 15.61 8.89 -2.03
N ARG A 43 16.51 8.48 -2.90
CA ARG A 43 16.39 7.21 -3.62
C ARG A 43 16.69 6.06 -2.67
N ILE A 44 15.73 5.19 -2.49
CA ILE A 44 15.86 3.97 -1.70
C ILE A 44 16.05 2.81 -2.66
N SER A 45 17.25 2.20 -2.62
CA SER A 45 17.52 1.00 -3.40
C SER A 45 16.54 -0.10 -3.02
N ALA A 46 15.69 -0.49 -3.97
CA ALA A 46 14.66 -1.48 -3.75
C ALA A 46 15.27 -2.86 -3.53
N THR A 47 14.67 -3.63 -2.65
CA THR A 47 15.05 -5.02 -2.42
C THR A 47 14.68 -5.87 -3.64
N TRP A 48 15.66 -6.49 -4.27
CA TRP A 48 15.39 -7.45 -5.33
C TRP A 48 15.08 -8.82 -4.73
N GLY A 49 13.81 -9.19 -4.71
CA GLY A 49 13.34 -10.39 -4.00
C GLY A 49 14.00 -11.71 -4.43
N LYS A 50 14.53 -11.79 -5.66
CA LYS A 50 15.33 -12.94 -6.12
C LYS A 50 16.65 -13.13 -5.36
N MET A 51 17.15 -12.09 -4.72
CA MET A 51 18.40 -12.10 -3.96
C MET A 51 18.18 -12.35 -2.46
N LEU A 52 16.93 -12.50 -2.05
CA LEU A 52 16.61 -12.77 -0.65
C LEU A 52 17.04 -14.18 -0.24
N PRO A 53 17.42 -14.38 1.03
CA PRO A 53 17.68 -15.69 1.58
C PRO A 53 16.54 -16.66 1.31
N ASP A 54 16.86 -17.92 1.07
CA ASP A 54 15.91 -19.01 0.84
C ASP A 54 14.97 -18.82 -0.37
N TYR A 55 15.27 -17.90 -1.29
CA TYR A 55 14.54 -17.79 -2.55
C TYR A 55 14.60 -19.12 -3.31
N LYS A 56 13.44 -19.63 -3.73
CA LYS A 56 13.24 -20.95 -4.32
C LYS A 56 13.63 -22.15 -3.43
N GLN A 57 13.86 -21.91 -2.15
CA GLN A 57 14.17 -22.95 -1.20
C GLN A 57 13.07 -23.05 -0.14
N GLY A 58 13.10 -24.13 0.61
CA GLY A 58 12.17 -24.33 1.72
C GLY A 58 10.72 -24.61 1.30
N PRO A 59 9.82 -24.68 2.27
CA PRO A 59 8.45 -25.16 2.04
C PRO A 59 7.60 -24.21 1.19
N TYR A 60 7.89 -22.91 1.21
CA TYR A 60 7.05 -21.88 0.57
C TYR A 60 7.13 -21.91 -0.96
N PHE A 61 8.23 -22.40 -1.52
CA PHE A 61 8.43 -22.52 -2.97
C PHE A 61 8.19 -23.92 -3.51
N ALA A 62 7.88 -24.88 -2.64
CA ALA A 62 7.67 -26.26 -3.06
C ALA A 62 6.52 -26.39 -4.06
N GLY A 63 6.84 -26.77 -5.30
CA GLY A 63 5.88 -26.92 -6.39
C GLY A 63 5.50 -25.62 -7.11
N CYS A 64 6.12 -24.47 -6.82
CA CYS A 64 5.99 -23.25 -7.61
C CYS A 64 6.63 -23.40 -8.99
N THR A 65 5.98 -22.83 -10.00
CA THR A 65 6.62 -22.59 -11.31
C THR A 65 7.63 -21.46 -11.19
N GLU A 66 8.41 -21.25 -12.25
CA GLU A 66 9.33 -20.10 -12.33
C GLU A 66 8.57 -18.77 -12.18
N GLU A 67 7.49 -18.61 -12.93
CA GLU A 67 6.66 -17.41 -12.91
C GLU A 67 6.06 -17.14 -11.52
N GLU A 68 5.49 -18.16 -10.87
CA GLU A 68 4.98 -18.06 -9.51
C GLU A 68 6.08 -17.66 -8.52
N SER A 69 7.28 -18.22 -8.66
CA SER A 69 8.42 -17.90 -7.80
C SER A 69 8.88 -16.46 -8.00
N LEU A 70 8.88 -15.96 -9.23
CA LEU A 70 9.21 -14.58 -9.58
C LEU A 70 8.20 -13.60 -8.99
N PHE A 71 6.90 -13.89 -9.14
CA PHE A 71 5.82 -13.09 -8.60
C PHE A 71 5.92 -12.93 -7.06
N TRP A 72 6.22 -14.02 -6.36
CA TRP A 72 6.42 -13.97 -4.92
C TRP A 72 7.68 -13.19 -4.52
N ALA A 73 8.75 -13.35 -5.27
CA ALA A 73 9.97 -12.58 -5.06
C ALA A 73 9.72 -11.08 -5.26
N GLY A 74 8.98 -10.69 -6.29
CA GLY A 74 8.60 -9.31 -6.53
C GLY A 74 7.82 -8.70 -5.36
N ARG A 75 6.81 -9.41 -4.86
CA ARG A 75 6.01 -8.97 -3.71
C ARG A 75 6.83 -8.87 -2.42
N ALA A 76 7.73 -9.81 -2.16
CA ALA A 76 8.62 -9.77 -1.01
C ALA A 76 9.60 -8.58 -1.09
N GLY A 77 10.15 -8.34 -2.26
CA GLY A 77 11.04 -7.19 -2.52
C GLY A 77 10.33 -5.86 -2.33
N CYS A 78 9.11 -5.70 -2.86
CA CYS A 78 8.26 -4.54 -2.67
C CYS A 78 8.01 -4.28 -1.18
N LEU A 79 7.50 -5.28 -0.46
CA LEU A 79 7.24 -5.21 0.98
C LEU A 79 8.45 -4.73 1.79
N LEU A 80 9.61 -5.35 1.59
CA LEU A 80 10.84 -5.00 2.30
C LEU A 80 11.35 -3.60 1.92
N SER A 81 11.11 -3.16 0.70
CA SER A 81 11.45 -1.82 0.25
C SER A 81 10.62 -0.76 0.97
N HIS A 82 9.31 -0.97 1.11
CA HIS A 82 8.44 -0.10 1.90
C HIS A 82 8.84 -0.07 3.38
N ARG A 83 9.13 -1.24 3.97
CA ARG A 83 9.66 -1.32 5.33
C ARG A 83 10.95 -0.51 5.49
N ARG A 84 11.85 -0.59 4.51
CA ARG A 84 13.11 0.19 4.49
C ARG A 84 12.87 1.69 4.45
N CYS A 85 11.87 2.17 3.68
CA CYS A 85 11.50 3.59 3.69
C CYS A 85 11.03 4.04 5.06
N VAL A 86 10.20 3.24 5.74
CA VAL A 86 9.73 3.56 7.10
C VAL A 86 10.89 3.57 8.10
N GLN A 87 11.81 2.60 8.01
CA GLN A 87 13.00 2.57 8.86
C GLN A 87 13.89 3.79 8.60
N TYR A 88 14.11 4.13 7.32
CA TYR A 88 14.89 5.29 6.92
C TYR A 88 14.31 6.59 7.49
N ALA A 89 13.00 6.78 7.39
CA ALA A 89 12.32 7.95 7.93
C ALA A 89 12.45 8.02 9.46
N LYS A 90 12.31 6.90 10.15
CA LYS A 90 12.47 6.81 11.59
C LYS A 90 13.89 7.16 12.03
N ASP A 91 14.91 6.65 11.35
CA ASP A 91 16.32 6.90 11.66
C ASP A 91 16.71 8.37 11.45
N HIS A 92 16.03 9.04 10.50
CA HIS A 92 16.19 10.49 10.26
C HIS A 92 15.27 11.36 11.14
N GLN A 93 14.49 10.76 12.02
CA GLN A 93 13.55 11.45 12.92
C GLN A 93 12.53 12.32 12.17
N TRP A 94 12.13 11.91 10.97
CA TRP A 94 11.10 12.59 10.20
C TRP A 94 9.73 12.36 10.82
N GLU A 95 8.91 13.37 10.85
CA GLU A 95 7.54 13.28 11.31
C GLU A 95 6.60 12.77 10.19
N ARG A 96 6.89 13.18 8.95
CA ARG A 96 6.08 12.87 7.76
C ARG A 96 6.98 12.52 6.58
N VAL A 97 6.88 11.29 6.11
CA VAL A 97 7.58 10.82 4.91
C VAL A 97 6.59 10.53 3.79
N LEU A 98 6.82 11.08 2.61
CA LEU A 98 6.14 10.65 1.40
C LEU A 98 6.92 9.46 0.81
N ILE A 99 6.23 8.35 0.58
CA ILE A 99 6.80 7.15 -0.05
C ILE A 99 6.22 7.02 -1.44
N LEU A 100 7.10 6.86 -2.42
CA LEU A 100 6.78 6.71 -3.84
C LEU A 100 7.38 5.41 -4.39
N GLU A 101 6.62 4.71 -5.23
CA GLU A 101 7.19 3.74 -6.17
C GLU A 101 7.67 4.48 -7.44
N ASP A 102 8.60 3.91 -8.18
CA ASP A 102 9.25 4.55 -9.34
C ASP A 102 8.36 4.66 -10.58
N ASP A 103 7.14 4.12 -10.51
CA ASP A 103 6.10 4.25 -11.52
C ASP A 103 4.96 5.20 -11.14
N ALA A 104 5.13 5.95 -10.06
CA ALA A 104 4.17 6.96 -9.63
C ALA A 104 4.07 8.10 -10.66
N VAL A 105 2.84 8.50 -11.00
CA VAL A 105 2.52 9.59 -11.92
C VAL A 105 1.65 10.62 -11.22
N PHE A 106 2.18 11.80 -11.00
CA PHE A 106 1.43 12.89 -10.37
C PHE A 106 0.53 13.59 -11.40
N HIS A 107 -0.69 13.90 -10.98
CA HIS A 107 -1.67 14.66 -11.76
C HIS A 107 -1.69 16.13 -11.38
N ASP A 108 -1.05 16.49 -10.28
CA ASP A 108 -0.88 17.85 -9.79
C ASP A 108 0.48 18.00 -9.13
N SER A 109 1.04 19.21 -9.17
CA SER A 109 2.33 19.52 -8.52
C SER A 109 2.26 19.55 -7.00
N LEU A 110 1.08 19.51 -6.42
CA LEU A 110 0.80 19.66 -4.98
C LEU A 110 1.33 21.00 -4.41
N SER A 111 1.46 22.01 -5.27
CA SER A 111 2.03 23.32 -4.91
C SER A 111 1.00 24.43 -4.73
N GLY A 112 -0.26 24.18 -5.07
CA GLY A 112 -1.35 25.15 -5.01
C GLY A 112 -2.38 24.81 -3.93
N ASP A 113 -3.65 25.07 -4.25
CA ASP A 113 -4.80 24.85 -3.35
C ASP A 113 -4.90 23.40 -2.89
N ILE A 114 -4.56 22.44 -3.75
CA ILE A 114 -4.53 21.02 -3.40
C ILE A 114 -3.48 20.76 -2.31
N GLY A 115 -2.26 21.23 -2.51
CA GLY A 115 -1.19 21.09 -1.53
C GLY A 115 -1.53 21.75 -0.20
N GLN A 116 -2.14 22.94 -0.23
CA GLN A 116 -2.61 23.63 0.97
C GLN A 116 -3.70 22.82 1.68
N MET A 117 -4.69 22.29 0.95
CA MET A 117 -5.73 21.43 1.52
C MET A 117 -5.13 20.21 2.21
N LEU A 118 -4.14 19.55 1.60
CA LEU A 118 -3.48 18.39 2.20
C LEU A 118 -2.80 18.75 3.51
N VAL A 119 -2.08 19.88 3.57
CA VAL A 119 -1.43 20.36 4.79
C VAL A 119 -2.46 20.66 5.88
N GLU A 120 -3.53 21.37 5.54
CA GLU A 120 -4.61 21.69 6.47
C GLU A 120 -5.27 20.43 7.02
N VAL A 121 -5.55 19.44 6.18
CA VAL A 121 -6.11 18.14 6.61
C VAL A 121 -5.16 17.42 7.57
N MET A 122 -3.85 17.37 7.26
CA MET A 122 -2.86 16.74 8.13
C MET A 122 -2.69 17.46 9.48
N GLN A 123 -2.88 18.78 9.51
CA GLN A 123 -2.81 19.59 10.73
C GLN A 123 -4.11 19.49 11.56
N GLU A 124 -5.27 19.51 10.92
CA GLU A 124 -6.57 19.49 11.58
C GLU A 124 -6.94 18.11 12.12
N GLN A 125 -6.49 17.03 11.45
CA GLN A 125 -6.71 15.68 11.92
C GLN A 125 -5.70 15.33 13.01
N SER A 126 -6.11 15.45 14.26
CA SER A 126 -5.25 15.24 15.44
C SER A 126 -4.61 13.85 15.51
N TYR A 127 -5.08 12.89 14.71
CA TYR A 127 -4.58 11.51 14.72
C TYR A 127 -4.80 10.84 13.36
N TRP A 128 -3.72 10.66 12.61
CA TRP A 128 -3.69 9.89 11.36
C TRP A 128 -2.33 9.19 11.23
N GLN A 129 -2.30 8.05 10.54
CA GLN A 129 -1.10 7.25 10.35
C GLN A 129 -0.62 7.21 8.91
N MET A 130 -1.55 7.18 7.98
CA MET A 130 -1.24 7.12 6.55
C MET A 130 -2.19 8.04 5.78
N PHE A 131 -1.66 8.67 4.71
CA PHE A 131 -2.46 9.48 3.80
C PHE A 131 -2.14 9.08 2.36
N PHE A 132 -3.07 8.41 1.69
CA PHE A 132 -2.91 7.96 0.32
C PHE A 132 -3.25 9.08 -0.67
N LEU A 133 -2.31 9.41 -1.54
CA LEU A 133 -2.53 10.34 -2.66
C LEU A 133 -3.03 9.60 -3.90
N GLY A 134 -2.82 8.28 -3.95
CA GLY A 134 -3.37 7.37 -4.94
C GLY A 134 -3.58 5.99 -4.37
N SER A 135 -4.78 5.43 -4.57
CA SER A 135 -5.12 4.08 -4.11
C SER A 135 -6.33 3.53 -4.83
N THR A 136 -6.48 2.21 -4.80
CA THR A 136 -7.72 1.52 -5.15
C THR A 136 -8.45 1.13 -3.87
N PRO A 137 -9.73 1.50 -3.69
CA PRO A 137 -10.44 1.17 -2.47
C PRO A 137 -10.82 -0.31 -2.43
N TYR A 138 -10.30 -1.06 -1.47
CA TYR A 138 -10.77 -2.42 -1.20
C TYR A 138 -12.20 -2.42 -0.62
N TYR A 139 -12.51 -1.43 0.20
CA TYR A 139 -13.86 -1.13 0.67
C TYR A 139 -14.25 0.24 0.09
N PRO A 140 -15.20 0.30 -0.85
CA PRO A 140 -15.54 1.53 -1.55
C PRO A 140 -16.41 2.45 -0.68
N LEU A 141 -15.92 2.74 0.53
CA LEU A 141 -16.59 3.58 1.51
C LEU A 141 -15.59 4.59 2.07
N ALA A 142 -15.96 5.87 2.05
CA ALA A 142 -15.15 6.96 2.57
C ALA A 142 -16.00 7.97 3.35
N SER A 143 -15.37 8.68 4.28
CA SER A 143 -16.02 9.79 4.99
C SER A 143 -15.25 11.08 4.72
N PRO A 144 -15.85 12.07 4.04
CA PRO A 144 -15.20 13.32 3.71
C PRO A 144 -14.69 14.04 4.95
N VAL A 145 -13.50 14.60 4.85
CA VAL A 145 -12.86 15.45 5.85
C VAL A 145 -12.80 16.88 5.34
N LYS A 146 -12.38 17.06 4.09
CA LYS A 146 -12.27 18.36 3.44
C LYS A 146 -12.47 18.24 1.94
N GLN A 147 -13.10 19.24 1.34
CA GLN A 147 -13.34 19.30 -0.09
C GLN A 147 -12.93 20.68 -0.62
N ILE A 148 -12.35 20.68 -1.80
CA ILE A 148 -12.06 21.90 -2.56
C ILE A 148 -12.48 21.75 -4.00
N ASN A 149 -12.88 22.85 -4.63
CA ASN A 149 -13.08 22.93 -6.06
C ASN A 149 -11.80 23.41 -6.74
N THR A 150 -11.36 22.67 -7.72
CA THR A 150 -10.21 23.02 -8.57
C THR A 150 -10.67 23.26 -10.01
N PRO A 151 -9.83 23.86 -10.87
CA PRO A 151 -10.13 24.00 -12.28
C PRO A 151 -10.40 22.64 -13.00
N HIS A 152 -9.91 21.53 -12.40
CA HIS A 152 -10.05 20.18 -12.95
C HIS A 152 -11.15 19.35 -12.26
N GLY A 153 -11.94 19.95 -11.39
CA GLY A 153 -13.03 19.30 -10.67
C GLY A 153 -12.85 19.35 -9.15
N GLU A 154 -13.79 18.72 -8.45
CA GLU A 154 -13.75 18.62 -6.99
C GLU A 154 -12.71 17.59 -6.52
N VAL A 155 -11.92 17.95 -5.53
CA VAL A 155 -10.99 17.05 -4.82
C VAL A 155 -11.44 16.94 -3.37
N THR A 156 -11.60 15.70 -2.91
CA THR A 156 -12.04 15.36 -1.55
C THR A 156 -10.95 14.59 -0.83
N ALA A 157 -10.48 15.12 0.30
CA ALA A 157 -9.74 14.34 1.29
C ALA A 157 -10.73 13.67 2.23
N ALA A 158 -10.55 12.37 2.48
CA ALA A 158 -11.50 11.57 3.24
C ALA A 158 -10.81 10.53 4.13
N ARG A 159 -11.49 10.09 5.19
CA ARG A 159 -11.14 8.83 5.88
C ARG A 159 -11.56 7.67 5.00
N ILE A 160 -10.67 6.70 4.83
CA ILE A 160 -10.88 5.55 3.95
C ILE A 160 -10.70 4.23 4.67
N MET A 161 -11.25 3.18 4.09
CA MET A 161 -11.11 1.81 4.59
C MET A 161 -10.39 0.94 3.57
N GLY A 162 -9.24 0.40 3.96
CA GLY A 162 -8.56 -0.61 3.17
C GLY A 162 -8.11 -0.13 1.78
N PRO A 163 -7.20 0.84 1.68
CA PRO A 163 -6.56 1.17 0.42
C PRO A 163 -5.70 -0.01 -0.07
N LEU A 164 -5.74 -0.28 -1.36
CA LEU A 164 -4.80 -1.11 -2.08
C LEU A 164 -3.91 -0.20 -2.94
N CYS A 165 -2.80 -0.75 -3.45
CA CYS A 165 -1.80 -0.04 -4.24
C CYS A 165 -1.07 1.04 -3.43
N ALA A 166 0.18 0.75 -3.11
CA ALA A 166 1.01 1.58 -2.24
C ALA A 166 2.03 2.43 -3.00
N HIS A 167 1.67 2.90 -4.21
CA HIS A 167 2.59 3.63 -5.08
C HIS A 167 2.84 5.08 -4.67
N CYS A 168 1.93 5.70 -3.89
CA CYS A 168 2.07 7.09 -3.45
C CYS A 168 1.26 7.36 -2.18
N TYR A 169 1.95 7.47 -1.03
CA TYR A 169 1.30 7.74 0.25
C TYR A 169 2.26 8.35 1.26
N ILE A 170 1.71 9.09 2.21
CA ILE A 170 2.45 9.71 3.32
C ILE A 170 2.28 8.84 4.55
N VAL A 171 3.35 8.63 5.30
CA VAL A 171 3.35 7.97 6.61
C VAL A 171 3.74 8.97 7.68
N HIS A 172 2.95 9.03 8.75
CA HIS A 172 3.24 9.81 9.93
C HIS A 172 4.05 9.01 10.95
N ALA A 173 4.94 9.66 11.68
CA ALA A 173 5.84 9.03 12.66
C ALA A 173 5.12 8.15 13.70
N SER A 174 3.87 8.48 14.03
CA SER A 174 3.06 7.67 14.95
C SER A 174 2.77 6.24 14.44
N ALA A 175 3.04 5.96 13.16
CA ALA A 175 2.88 4.63 12.56
C ALA A 175 4.16 3.81 12.51
N TYR A 176 5.35 4.43 12.65
CA TYR A 176 6.61 3.78 12.35
C TYR A 176 6.86 2.54 13.21
N ASP A 177 6.70 2.64 14.52
CA ASP A 177 6.93 1.51 15.42
C ASP A 177 5.98 0.36 15.15
N ASP A 178 4.69 0.66 14.99
CA ASP A 178 3.68 -0.33 14.66
C ASP A 178 4.01 -1.04 13.34
N MET A 179 4.37 -0.27 12.29
CA MET A 179 4.70 -0.83 10.97
C MET A 179 5.96 -1.68 11.04
N LEU A 180 7.02 -1.21 11.71
CA LEU A 180 8.29 -1.93 11.79
C LEU A 180 8.20 -3.20 12.65
N ASN A 181 7.28 -3.23 13.61
CA ASN A 181 7.01 -4.42 14.44
C ASN A 181 6.14 -5.45 13.69
N ASP A 182 5.20 -4.99 12.87
CA ASP A 182 4.27 -5.87 12.15
C ASP A 182 4.87 -6.42 10.83
N LEU A 183 5.74 -5.62 10.16
CA LEU A 183 6.33 -5.99 8.88
C LEU A 183 7.59 -6.87 9.07
N PRO A 184 7.79 -7.86 8.20
CA PRO A 184 8.89 -8.82 8.33
C PRO A 184 10.25 -8.20 8.02
N THR A 185 11.30 -8.90 8.45
CA THR A 185 12.67 -8.74 7.96
C THR A 185 12.94 -9.71 6.81
N GLU A 186 14.15 -9.65 6.24
CA GLU A 186 14.57 -10.60 5.20
C GLU A 186 14.56 -12.06 5.66
N GLU A 187 14.74 -12.29 6.98
CA GLU A 187 14.82 -13.64 7.57
C GLU A 187 13.47 -14.37 7.62
N ASN A 188 12.36 -13.63 7.72
CA ASN A 188 11.02 -14.22 7.91
C ASN A 188 10.00 -13.75 6.87
N VAL A 189 10.43 -13.09 5.79
CA VAL A 189 9.54 -12.51 4.78
C VAL A 189 8.66 -13.56 4.09
N TRP A 190 9.19 -14.75 3.83
CA TRP A 190 8.43 -15.81 3.15
C TRP A 190 7.29 -16.35 4.02
N GLU A 191 7.55 -16.56 5.31
CA GLU A 191 6.53 -16.97 6.27
C GLU A 191 5.46 -15.89 6.44
N TRP A 192 5.89 -14.65 6.57
CA TRP A 192 4.99 -13.51 6.67
C TRP A 192 4.11 -13.38 5.43
N GLN A 193 4.69 -13.45 4.25
CA GLN A 193 3.96 -13.33 2.99
C GLN A 193 2.96 -14.46 2.79
N ALA A 194 3.28 -15.68 3.23
CA ALA A 194 2.35 -16.80 3.22
C ALA A 194 1.09 -16.56 4.05
N THR A 195 1.17 -15.69 5.07
CA THR A 195 0.03 -15.38 5.95
C THR A 195 -0.67 -14.06 5.62
N HIS A 196 0.03 -13.08 4.99
CA HIS A 196 -0.48 -11.72 4.79
C HIS A 196 -0.64 -11.35 3.30
N LEU A 197 -0.11 -12.16 2.38
CA LEU A 197 -0.13 -12.05 0.91
C LEU A 197 0.77 -10.94 0.35
N SER A 198 0.49 -9.68 0.61
CA SER A 198 1.22 -8.53 0.08
C SER A 198 1.15 -7.35 1.06
N TYR A 199 2.01 -6.37 0.83
CA TYR A 199 2.08 -5.16 1.63
C TYR A 199 0.76 -4.39 1.66
N ASP A 200 0.17 -4.14 0.52
CA ASP A 200 -1.10 -3.43 0.38
C ASP A 200 -2.29 -4.23 0.95
N SER A 201 -2.29 -5.56 0.76
CA SER A 201 -3.28 -6.43 1.40
C SER A 201 -3.20 -6.37 2.93
N TRP A 202 -2.00 -6.31 3.50
CA TRP A 202 -1.80 -6.11 4.92
C TRP A 202 -2.31 -4.74 5.39
N ILE A 203 -1.99 -3.66 4.66
CA ILE A 203 -2.54 -2.33 4.97
C ILE A 203 -4.06 -2.37 4.98
N ALA A 204 -4.66 -2.91 3.92
CA ALA A 204 -6.11 -2.93 3.75
C ALA A 204 -6.84 -3.78 4.80
N ASN A 205 -6.28 -4.91 5.18
CA ASN A 205 -6.98 -5.92 5.96
C ASN A 205 -6.57 -5.97 7.42
N GLU A 206 -5.39 -5.47 7.76
CA GLU A 206 -4.84 -5.58 9.11
C GLU A 206 -4.49 -4.22 9.69
N PHE A 207 -3.52 -3.52 9.11
CA PHE A 207 -3.10 -2.22 9.62
C PHE A 207 -4.27 -1.23 9.68
N GLY A 208 -4.98 -1.04 8.58
CA GLY A 208 -6.11 -0.11 8.47
C GLY A 208 -7.35 -0.49 9.27
N ARG A 209 -7.39 -1.68 9.88
CA ARG A 209 -8.55 -2.16 10.67
C ARG A 209 -8.39 -2.03 12.17
N VAL A 210 -7.28 -1.50 12.63
CA VAL A 210 -7.10 -1.21 14.05
C VAL A 210 -7.89 0.05 14.40
N ALA A 211 -8.79 -0.06 15.37
CA ALA A 211 -9.74 1.01 15.73
C ALA A 211 -9.11 2.36 16.09
N LYS A 212 -7.84 2.36 16.46
CA LYS A 212 -7.08 3.56 16.80
C LYS A 212 -6.29 4.14 15.61
N ARG A 213 -6.34 3.48 14.43
CA ARG A 213 -5.58 3.92 13.25
C ARG A 213 -6.52 4.60 12.25
N THR A 214 -6.14 5.78 11.81
CA THR A 214 -6.86 6.54 10.78
C THR A 214 -6.04 6.56 9.51
N ILE A 215 -6.63 6.08 8.42
CA ILE A 215 -6.09 6.20 7.08
C ILE A 215 -6.90 7.23 6.31
N LEU A 216 -6.20 8.16 5.70
CA LEU A 216 -6.77 9.19 4.83
C LEU A 216 -6.47 8.84 3.36
N GLY A 217 -7.27 9.36 2.46
CA GLY A 217 -7.06 9.26 1.02
C GLY A 217 -7.68 10.43 0.27
N CYS A 218 -7.29 10.60 -1.00
CA CYS A 218 -7.84 11.61 -1.88
C CYS A 218 -8.72 11.00 -2.96
N TYR A 219 -9.79 11.69 -3.32
CA TYR A 219 -10.66 11.35 -4.43
C TYR A 219 -10.99 12.59 -5.26
N PRO A 220 -10.77 12.55 -6.58
CA PRO A 220 -10.04 11.51 -7.30
C PRO A 220 -8.58 11.39 -6.82
N ASN A 221 -7.92 10.31 -7.24
CA ASN A 221 -6.50 10.12 -6.95
C ASN A 221 -5.67 11.30 -7.49
N LEU A 222 -4.73 11.80 -6.69
CA LEU A 222 -3.77 12.84 -7.07
C LEU A 222 -2.49 12.27 -7.70
N CYS A 223 -2.31 10.97 -7.53
CA CYS A 223 -1.21 10.20 -8.10
C CYS A 223 -1.75 8.86 -8.60
N SER A 224 -1.32 8.43 -9.77
CA SER A 224 -1.63 7.12 -10.35
C SER A 224 -0.38 6.30 -10.56
N GLN A 225 -0.56 5.05 -10.93
CA GLN A 225 0.51 4.18 -11.41
C GLN A 225 0.64 4.32 -12.93
N GLY A 226 1.85 4.54 -13.42
CA GLY A 226 2.12 4.64 -14.84
C GLY A 226 1.95 3.31 -15.57
N LEU A 227 1.79 3.38 -16.89
CA LEU A 227 1.69 2.21 -17.77
C LEU A 227 3.12 1.71 -18.07
N TYR A 228 3.63 0.83 -17.24
CA TYR A 228 4.96 0.24 -17.39
C TYR A 228 4.90 -1.27 -17.26
N TYR A 229 5.97 -1.93 -17.72
CA TYR A 229 6.17 -3.34 -17.42
C TYR A 229 6.39 -3.51 -15.92
N SER A 230 5.53 -4.29 -15.26
CA SER A 230 5.66 -4.58 -13.82
C SER A 230 6.77 -5.58 -13.54
N ASP A 231 7.75 -5.20 -12.74
CA ASP A 231 8.79 -6.12 -12.26
C ASP A 231 8.27 -7.06 -11.16
N ILE A 232 7.03 -6.83 -10.67
CA ILE A 232 6.35 -7.69 -9.70
C ILE A 232 5.48 -8.72 -10.41
N GLU A 233 4.65 -8.26 -11.35
CA GLU A 233 3.65 -9.11 -12.03
C GLU A 233 4.16 -9.65 -13.37
N HIS A 234 5.32 -9.21 -13.84
CA HIS A 234 6.00 -9.64 -15.07
C HIS A 234 5.16 -9.49 -16.35
N HIS A 235 4.28 -8.51 -16.40
CA HIS A 235 3.52 -8.12 -17.58
C HIS A 235 3.36 -6.59 -17.67
N GLU A 236 2.97 -6.11 -18.84
CA GLU A 236 2.62 -4.70 -19.00
C GLU A 236 1.31 -4.40 -18.26
N ILE A 237 1.36 -3.42 -17.36
CA ILE A 237 0.14 -2.92 -16.71
C ILE A 237 -0.62 -2.08 -17.72
N GLN A 238 -1.77 -2.57 -18.16
CA GLN A 238 -2.59 -1.91 -19.19
C GLN A 238 -3.56 -0.86 -18.61
N HIS A 239 -3.68 -0.78 -17.29
CA HIS A 239 -4.61 0.12 -16.63
C HIS A 239 -3.87 0.97 -15.62
N GLY A 240 -3.61 2.23 -16.00
CA GLY A 240 -3.20 3.25 -15.03
C GLY A 240 -4.28 3.36 -13.95
N ILE A 241 -3.92 3.25 -12.68
CA ILE A 241 -4.86 3.44 -11.59
C ILE A 241 -5.20 4.93 -11.52
N GLY A 242 -6.37 5.27 -12.07
CA GLY A 242 -7.08 6.52 -11.83
C GLY A 242 -6.38 7.81 -12.22
N ALA A 243 -6.39 8.18 -13.49
CA ALA A 243 -6.16 9.57 -13.87
C ALA A 243 -7.28 10.46 -13.31
N LEU A 244 -6.97 11.72 -12.97
CA LEU A 244 -7.99 12.75 -12.69
C LEU A 244 -8.99 12.76 -13.84
N GLY A 245 -10.23 12.32 -13.58
CA GLY A 245 -11.33 12.33 -14.53
C GLY A 245 -11.61 11.06 -15.31
N GLN A 246 -10.78 10.01 -15.22
CA GLN A 246 -11.07 8.70 -15.82
C GLN A 246 -10.78 7.59 -14.82
N ASP A 247 -11.79 6.75 -14.57
CA ASP A 247 -11.70 5.48 -13.83
C ASP A 247 -11.29 5.53 -12.34
N SER A 248 -11.70 6.58 -11.60
CA SER A 248 -11.74 6.47 -10.15
C SER A 248 -12.77 5.39 -9.79
N TRP A 249 -12.35 4.35 -9.09
CA TRP A 249 -13.24 3.35 -8.54
C TRP A 249 -14.38 4.05 -7.78
N PRO A 250 -15.63 3.66 -7.99
CA PRO A 250 -16.76 4.33 -7.34
C PRO A 250 -16.63 4.21 -5.83
N VAL A 251 -16.48 5.35 -5.17
CA VAL A 251 -16.46 5.45 -3.70
C VAL A 251 -17.78 6.02 -3.24
N THR A 252 -18.37 5.40 -2.25
CA THR A 252 -19.58 5.93 -1.59
C THR A 252 -19.17 6.78 -0.41
N PHE A 253 -19.46 8.06 -0.46
CA PHE A 253 -19.27 8.98 0.66
C PHE A 253 -20.39 8.87 1.67
N VAL A 254 -20.02 8.75 2.95
CA VAL A 254 -20.95 8.72 4.09
C VAL A 254 -20.48 9.70 5.17
N ASP A 255 -21.41 10.13 6.02
CA ASP A 255 -21.04 10.94 7.19
C ASP A 255 -20.15 10.20 8.19
N ALA A 256 -19.46 10.95 9.05
CA ALA A 256 -18.50 10.40 10.00
C ALA A 256 -19.12 9.40 10.99
N ALA A 257 -20.37 9.60 11.40
CA ALA A 257 -21.06 8.70 12.32
C ALA A 257 -21.40 7.37 11.66
N THR A 258 -21.90 7.41 10.42
CA THR A 258 -22.18 6.23 9.61
C THR A 258 -20.88 5.46 9.32
N PHE A 259 -19.81 6.15 8.95
CA PHE A 259 -18.49 5.55 8.73
C PHE A 259 -18.00 4.82 9.99
N ALA A 260 -18.01 5.52 11.14
CA ALA A 260 -17.60 4.94 12.42
C ALA A 260 -18.46 3.73 12.80
N LYS A 261 -19.80 3.81 12.63
CA LYS A 261 -20.71 2.69 12.91
C LYS A 261 -20.39 1.46 12.06
N ILE A 262 -20.08 1.63 10.78
CA ILE A 262 -19.71 0.52 9.90
C ILE A 262 -18.35 -0.04 10.30
N PHE A 263 -17.35 0.83 10.50
CA PHE A 263 -15.99 0.46 10.87
C PHE A 263 -15.89 -0.31 12.18
N HIS A 264 -16.71 0.06 13.17
CA HIS A 264 -16.79 -0.61 14.48
C HIS A 264 -17.88 -1.69 14.55
N SER A 265 -18.58 -1.99 13.44
CA SER A 265 -19.64 -2.97 13.47
C SER A 265 -19.12 -4.37 13.78
N PRO A 266 -19.85 -5.16 14.61
CA PRO A 266 -19.48 -6.55 14.88
C PRO A 266 -19.30 -7.39 13.62
N ARG A 267 -20.11 -7.11 12.57
CA ARG A 267 -20.01 -7.79 11.28
C ARG A 267 -18.69 -7.49 10.56
N PHE A 268 -18.22 -6.25 10.60
CA PHE A 268 -16.95 -5.86 10.01
C PHE A 268 -15.76 -6.44 10.77
N LEU A 269 -15.82 -6.40 12.11
CA LEU A 269 -14.81 -6.99 12.98
C LEU A 269 -14.76 -8.52 12.84
N LEU A 270 -15.92 -9.18 12.78
CA LEU A 270 -16.00 -10.62 12.58
C LEU A 270 -15.38 -11.04 11.24
N LYS A 271 -15.68 -10.31 10.15
CA LYS A 271 -15.03 -10.56 8.85
C LYS A 271 -13.52 -10.42 8.94
N LYS A 272 -13.00 -9.44 9.68
CA LYS A 272 -11.58 -9.28 9.96
C LYS A 272 -11.00 -10.54 10.63
N TRP A 273 -11.60 -10.96 11.75
CA TRP A 273 -11.12 -12.12 12.50
C TRP A 273 -11.18 -13.42 11.69
N MET A 274 -12.24 -13.61 10.91
CA MET A 274 -12.37 -14.76 10.01
C MET A 274 -11.26 -14.75 8.95
N LYS A 275 -10.91 -13.58 8.42
CA LYS A 275 -9.85 -13.44 7.42
C LYS A 275 -8.47 -13.70 8.03
N LEU A 276 -8.18 -13.16 9.22
CA LEU A 276 -6.93 -13.42 9.94
C LEU A 276 -6.78 -14.90 10.30
N ALA A 277 -7.85 -15.54 10.79
CA ALA A 277 -7.84 -16.96 11.08
C ALA A 277 -7.63 -17.82 9.82
N ALA A 278 -8.24 -17.44 8.69
CA ALA A 278 -8.03 -18.10 7.41
C ALA A 278 -6.58 -17.93 6.92
N HIS A 279 -5.99 -16.74 7.05
CA HIS A 279 -4.59 -16.50 6.69
C HIS A 279 -3.64 -17.32 7.56
N ALA A 280 -3.85 -17.35 8.90
CA ALA A 280 -3.03 -18.15 9.79
C ALA A 280 -3.11 -19.66 9.45
N ALA A 281 -4.32 -20.17 9.17
CA ALA A 281 -4.52 -21.55 8.74
C ALA A 281 -3.86 -21.84 7.40
N LEU A 282 -3.89 -20.89 6.46
CA LEU A 282 -3.23 -20.96 5.17
C LEU A 282 -1.70 -20.94 5.31
N GLY A 283 -1.16 -20.06 6.15
CA GLY A 283 0.28 -20.00 6.42
C GLY A 283 0.79 -21.33 6.99
N TRP A 284 0.06 -21.91 7.94
CA TRP A 284 0.37 -23.24 8.45
C TRP A 284 0.33 -24.31 7.37
N TYR A 285 -0.69 -24.29 6.50
CA TYR A 285 -0.82 -25.24 5.39
C TYR A 285 0.30 -25.06 4.34
N TYR A 286 0.67 -23.83 3.99
CA TYR A 286 1.79 -23.56 3.06
C TYR A 286 3.11 -24.16 3.57
N ARG A 287 3.35 -24.05 4.86
CA ARG A 287 4.53 -24.63 5.49
C ARG A 287 4.60 -26.15 5.33
N TRP A 288 3.46 -26.83 5.28
CA TRP A 288 3.40 -28.30 5.19
C TRP A 288 3.23 -28.86 3.77
N CYS A 289 2.58 -28.13 2.89
CA CYS A 289 2.12 -28.64 1.58
C CYS A 289 2.71 -27.88 0.39
N GLY A 290 3.52 -26.83 0.62
CA GLY A 290 4.03 -25.95 -0.41
C GLY A 290 3.01 -24.89 -0.86
N TYR A 291 3.52 -23.82 -1.40
CA TYR A 291 2.79 -22.59 -1.67
C TYR A 291 1.79 -22.68 -2.85
N ARG A 292 2.15 -23.44 -3.86
CA ARG A 292 1.47 -23.49 -5.16
C ARG A 292 -0.02 -23.80 -5.13
N LYS A 293 -0.46 -24.63 -4.21
CA LYS A 293 -1.85 -25.13 -4.23
C LYS A 293 -2.88 -24.12 -3.76
N PHE A 294 -2.46 -22.97 -3.28
CA PHE A 294 -3.35 -22.01 -2.63
C PHE A 294 -3.46 -20.66 -3.30
N THR A 295 -2.39 -20.12 -3.88
CA THR A 295 -2.37 -18.80 -4.50
C THR A 295 -3.37 -18.67 -5.63
N VAL A 296 -3.36 -19.63 -6.53
CA VAL A 296 -4.31 -19.70 -7.65
C VAL A 296 -5.76 -19.83 -7.15
N SER A 297 -5.96 -20.51 -6.01
CA SER A 297 -7.29 -20.75 -5.45
C SER A 297 -7.85 -19.55 -4.67
N ILE A 298 -7.02 -18.72 -4.07
CA ILE A 298 -7.48 -17.51 -3.36
C ILE A 298 -7.91 -16.43 -4.35
N GLU A 299 -7.14 -16.20 -5.39
CA GLU A 299 -7.44 -15.23 -6.43
C GLU A 299 -8.67 -15.63 -7.25
N SER A 300 -8.83 -16.91 -7.56
CA SER A 300 -9.94 -17.40 -8.40
C SER A 300 -11.21 -17.81 -7.63
N ALA A 301 -11.10 -18.30 -6.40
CA ALA A 301 -12.22 -18.88 -5.66
C ALA A 301 -12.54 -18.18 -4.33
N GLY A 302 -11.76 -17.17 -3.97
CA GLY A 302 -11.86 -16.48 -2.68
C GLY A 302 -11.45 -17.36 -1.48
N TYR A 303 -11.39 -16.77 -0.30
CA TYR A 303 -10.90 -17.45 0.93
C TYR A 303 -11.63 -18.75 1.28
N TRP A 304 -12.94 -18.81 1.10
CA TRP A 304 -13.73 -20.03 1.37
C TRP A 304 -13.48 -21.12 0.37
N GLY A 305 -13.29 -20.77 -0.90
CA GLY A 305 -12.92 -21.73 -1.94
C GLY A 305 -11.56 -22.35 -1.68
N ALA A 306 -10.58 -21.52 -1.32
CA ALA A 306 -9.24 -21.92 -0.96
C ALA A 306 -9.21 -22.83 0.28
N LEU A 307 -9.94 -22.47 1.35
CA LEU A 307 -10.06 -23.31 2.55
C LEU A 307 -10.72 -24.67 2.26
N LYS A 308 -11.78 -24.68 1.45
CA LYS A 308 -12.43 -25.94 1.03
C LYS A 308 -11.48 -26.81 0.21
N ALA A 309 -10.71 -26.23 -0.71
CA ALA A 309 -9.72 -26.94 -1.50
C ALA A 309 -8.61 -27.54 -0.62
N ALA A 310 -8.16 -26.78 0.41
CA ALA A 310 -7.20 -27.27 1.40
C ALA A 310 -7.71 -28.48 2.19
N LEU A 311 -8.89 -28.35 2.73
CA LEU A 311 -9.52 -29.43 3.51
C LEU A 311 -9.77 -30.67 2.64
N ALA A 312 -10.11 -30.48 1.37
CA ALA A 312 -10.27 -31.59 0.41
C ALA A 312 -8.93 -32.27 0.07
N ALA A 313 -7.85 -31.49 -0.03
CA ALA A 313 -6.51 -32.04 -0.27
C ALA A 313 -5.96 -32.81 0.95
N LEU A 314 -6.28 -32.36 2.17
CA LEU A 314 -5.91 -33.08 3.40
C LEU A 314 -6.67 -34.39 3.57
N LYS A 315 -7.92 -34.50 3.06
CA LYS A 315 -8.70 -35.75 3.10
C LYS A 315 -8.26 -36.81 2.09
N LYS A 316 -7.43 -36.44 1.10
CA LYS A 316 -6.91 -37.35 0.08
C LYS A 316 -5.51 -37.92 0.41
N ARG A 317 -4.95 -37.53 1.55
CA ARG A 317 -3.74 -38.10 2.15
C ARG A 317 -4.10 -39.02 3.33
#